data_633c7eab0c99c39144204f1fc1ec49ed
#
_entry.id   633c7eab0c99c39144204f1fc1ec49ed
#
_cell.length_a   1.000
_cell.length_b   1.000
_cell.length_c   1.000
_cell.angle_alpha   90.00
_cell.angle_beta   90.00
_cell.angle_gamma   90.00
#
_symmetry.space_group_name_H-M   'P 1'
#
loop_
_entity.id
_entity.type
_entity.pdbx_description
1 polymer ?
#
loop_
_entity_poly.entity_id
_entity_poly.type
_entity_poly.pdbx_seq_one_letter_code
_entity_poly.pdbx_strand_id
1 'polypeptide(L)'
;VDLKNERNKQKALDLGSLSKEWGLVYFFKDNCRFCHLQSPLIKKLSTDYGFEVIAVSLDGSVNEHFPESLPDNGIGALLTKGQGIQQVPALFMVNREQTKSFLVSSGVVALEDILSRIALLGTKEPGASLFGGESLKDTAYPSASNPLNQE
;
A
#
# COMPACT_ATOMS: atom_id res chain seq x y z
N VAL A 1 -11.71 31.44 6.89
CA VAL A 1 -11.35 30.19 6.20
C VAL A 1 -10.65 29.25 7.15
N ASP A 2 -11.07 28.07 7.12
CA ASP A 2 -10.50 27.02 7.95
C ASP A 2 -9.31 26.39 7.23
N LEU A 3 -8.12 26.63 7.76
CA LEU A 3 -6.90 26.09 7.14
C LEU A 3 -6.89 24.58 7.09
N LYS A 4 -7.54 23.95 8.05
CA LYS A 4 -7.64 22.51 8.06
C LYS A 4 -8.43 22.01 6.86
N ASN A 5 -9.53 22.69 6.53
CA ASN A 5 -10.33 22.34 5.37
C ASN A 5 -9.56 22.55 4.07
N GLU A 6 -8.78 23.62 4.01
CA GLU A 6 -7.96 23.89 2.82
C GLU A 6 -6.94 22.78 2.62
N ARG A 7 -6.27 22.37 3.70
CA ARG A 7 -5.28 21.30 3.59
C ARG A 7 -5.93 19.97 3.23
N ASN A 8 -7.12 19.71 3.75
CA ASN A 8 -7.83 18.48 3.44
C ASN A 8 -8.24 18.44 1.97
N LYS A 9 -8.68 19.57 1.43
CA LYS A 9 -9.03 19.64 0.01
C LYS A 9 -7.82 19.41 -0.87
N GLN A 10 -6.70 20.04 -0.52
CA GLN A 10 -5.48 19.86 -1.32
C GLN A 10 -5.00 18.43 -1.27
N LYS A 11 -5.09 17.80 -0.09
CA LYS A 11 -4.70 16.42 0.06
C LYS A 11 -5.56 15.50 -0.78
N ALA A 12 -6.86 15.74 -0.81
CA ALA A 12 -7.77 14.93 -1.62
C ALA A 12 -7.47 15.06 -3.11
N LEU A 13 -7.16 16.28 -3.57
CA LEU A 13 -6.80 16.49 -4.97
C LEU A 13 -5.51 15.78 -5.33
N ASP A 14 -4.52 15.87 -4.43
CA ASP A 14 -3.25 15.20 -4.66
C ASP A 14 -3.42 13.70 -4.72
N LEU A 15 -4.23 13.13 -3.84
CA LEU A 15 -4.47 11.69 -3.82
C LEU A 15 -5.24 11.24 -5.06
N GLY A 16 -6.19 12.07 -5.54
CA GLY A 16 -6.88 11.76 -6.78
C GLY A 16 -5.95 11.72 -7.96
N SER A 17 -4.96 12.59 -7.97
CA SER A 17 -3.94 12.60 -9.00
C SER A 17 -3.05 11.37 -8.89
N LEU A 18 -2.63 11.04 -7.67
CA LEU A 18 -1.78 9.89 -7.44
C LEU A 18 -2.46 8.58 -7.82
N SER A 19 -3.78 8.50 -7.65
CA SER A 19 -4.52 7.29 -7.98
C SER A 19 -4.43 6.93 -9.46
N LYS A 20 -4.09 7.90 -10.31
CA LYS A 20 -3.91 7.65 -11.73
C LYS A 20 -2.54 7.08 -12.05
N GLU A 21 -1.57 7.27 -11.17
CA GLU A 21 -0.21 6.82 -11.40
C GLU A 21 0.15 5.59 -10.60
N TRP A 22 -0.55 5.33 -9.50
CA TRP A 22 -0.22 4.24 -8.59
C TRP A 22 -1.42 3.34 -8.38
N GLY A 23 -1.16 2.04 -8.43
CA GLY A 23 -2.12 1.05 -7.99
C GLY A 23 -1.73 0.52 -6.63
N LEU A 24 -2.63 -0.20 -5.99
CA LEU A 24 -2.40 -0.76 -4.67
C LEU A 24 -2.56 -2.27 -4.73
N VAL A 25 -1.72 -2.97 -3.97
CA VAL A 25 -1.81 -4.43 -3.83
C VAL A 25 -1.98 -4.71 -2.34
N TYR A 26 -3.06 -5.39 -2.02
CA TYR A 26 -3.45 -5.64 -0.63
C TYR A 26 -3.42 -7.14 -0.36
N PHE A 27 -2.63 -7.54 0.64
CA PHE A 27 -2.48 -8.96 1.00
C PHE A 27 -3.24 -9.25 2.28
N PHE A 28 -3.95 -10.38 2.28
CA PHE A 28 -4.76 -10.77 3.44
C PHE A 28 -4.89 -12.29 3.53
N LYS A 29 -5.41 -12.73 4.66
CA LYS A 29 -5.84 -14.11 4.87
C LYS A 29 -7.25 -14.09 5.45
N ASP A 30 -7.96 -15.18 5.33
CA ASP A 30 -9.30 -15.29 5.92
C ASP A 30 -9.21 -15.38 7.44
N ASN A 31 -8.35 -16.25 7.93
CA ASN A 31 -8.18 -16.41 9.37
C ASN A 31 -7.21 -15.36 9.90
N CYS A 32 -7.66 -14.11 9.84
CA CYS A 32 -6.81 -12.98 10.20
C CYS A 32 -7.71 -11.87 10.73
N ARG A 33 -7.73 -11.74 12.04
CA ARG A 33 -8.59 -10.75 12.69
C ARG A 33 -8.27 -9.34 12.23
N PHE A 34 -6.98 -9.02 12.14
CA PHE A 34 -6.58 -7.69 11.75
C PHE A 34 -6.89 -7.40 10.29
N CYS A 35 -6.91 -8.45 9.45
CA CYS A 35 -7.31 -8.28 8.06
C CYS A 35 -8.78 -7.87 7.97
N HIS A 36 -9.63 -8.45 8.82
CA HIS A 36 -11.04 -8.08 8.82
C HIS A 36 -11.24 -6.63 9.25
N LEU A 37 -10.39 -6.14 10.13
CA LEU A 37 -10.45 -4.75 10.57
C LEU A 37 -9.92 -3.79 9.51
N GLN A 38 -8.88 -4.20 8.80
CA GLN A 38 -8.20 -3.34 7.83
C GLN A 38 -8.94 -3.27 6.50
N SER A 39 -9.55 -4.38 6.08
CA SER A 39 -10.12 -4.47 4.74
C SER A 39 -11.13 -3.40 4.39
N PRO A 40 -12.08 -3.02 5.29
CA PRO A 40 -13.00 -1.95 4.92
C PRO A 40 -12.30 -0.61 4.68
N LEU A 41 -11.20 -0.35 5.37
CA LEU A 41 -10.45 0.88 5.14
C LEU A 41 -9.74 0.86 3.80
N ILE A 42 -9.19 -0.31 3.43
CA ILE A 42 -8.56 -0.46 2.13
C ILE A 42 -9.60 -0.28 1.02
N LYS A 43 -10.81 -0.78 1.24
CA LYS A 43 -11.86 -0.61 0.24
C LYS A 43 -12.18 0.86 0.00
N LYS A 44 -12.08 1.68 1.04
CA LYS A 44 -12.31 3.12 0.87
C LYS A 44 -11.28 3.79 -0.03
N LEU A 45 -10.07 3.25 -0.08
CA LEU A 45 -9.08 3.78 -1.01
C LEU A 45 -9.55 3.65 -2.45
N SER A 46 -10.31 2.60 -2.74
CA SER A 46 -10.87 2.40 -4.05
C SER A 46 -12.12 3.26 -4.26
N THR A 47 -13.07 3.19 -3.34
CA THR A 47 -14.38 3.82 -3.54
C THR A 47 -14.33 5.33 -3.38
N ASP A 48 -13.52 5.83 -2.45
CA ASP A 48 -13.52 7.26 -2.14
C ASP A 48 -12.40 8.02 -2.82
N TYR A 49 -11.29 7.35 -3.14
CA TYR A 49 -10.11 8.03 -3.69
C TYR A 49 -9.72 7.56 -5.07
N GLY A 50 -10.38 6.54 -5.58
CA GLY A 50 -10.19 6.12 -6.96
C GLY A 50 -8.98 5.24 -7.23
N PHE A 51 -8.32 4.73 -6.18
CA PHE A 51 -7.21 3.82 -6.38
C PHE A 51 -7.70 2.47 -6.87
N GLU A 52 -6.97 1.91 -7.81
CA GLU A 52 -7.18 0.52 -8.19
C GLU A 52 -6.53 -0.36 -7.15
N VAL A 53 -7.31 -1.25 -6.56
CA VAL A 53 -6.83 -2.14 -5.51
C VAL A 53 -6.93 -3.57 -6.01
N ILE A 54 -5.80 -4.25 -6.04
CA ILE A 54 -5.75 -5.68 -6.32
C ILE A 54 -5.58 -6.39 -4.99
N ALA A 55 -6.59 -7.17 -4.62
CA ALA A 55 -6.56 -7.90 -3.36
C ALA A 55 -6.03 -9.31 -3.61
N VAL A 56 -5.04 -9.71 -2.82
CA VAL A 56 -4.34 -10.97 -2.99
C VAL A 56 -4.49 -11.78 -1.72
N SER A 57 -5.03 -12.97 -1.84
CA SER A 57 -5.26 -13.88 -0.73
C SER A 57 -4.08 -14.83 -0.60
N LEU A 58 -3.52 -14.90 0.60
CA LEU A 58 -2.40 -15.81 0.84
C LEU A 58 -2.86 -17.22 1.16
N ASP A 59 -4.14 -17.40 1.48
CA ASP A 59 -4.69 -18.73 1.81
C ASP A 59 -5.79 -19.16 0.86
N GLY A 60 -5.99 -18.43 -0.24
CA GLY A 60 -6.99 -18.77 -1.23
C GLY A 60 -8.40 -18.36 -0.89
N SER A 61 -8.61 -17.71 0.24
CA SER A 61 -9.93 -17.27 0.66
C SER A 61 -10.38 -16.04 -0.13
N VAL A 62 -11.67 -15.71 -0.02
CA VAL A 62 -12.24 -14.55 -0.66
C VAL A 62 -12.69 -13.58 0.43
N ASN A 63 -12.35 -12.31 0.26
CA ASN A 63 -12.70 -11.26 1.21
C ASN A 63 -14.04 -10.66 0.80
N GLU A 64 -14.92 -10.43 1.77
CA GLU A 64 -16.24 -9.87 1.44
C GLU A 64 -16.14 -8.48 0.84
N HIS A 65 -15.11 -7.72 1.20
CA HIS A 65 -14.89 -6.39 0.65
C HIS A 65 -14.22 -6.44 -0.72
N PHE A 66 -13.62 -7.57 -1.07
CA PHE A 66 -12.91 -7.76 -2.34
C PHE A 66 -13.29 -9.12 -2.91
N PRO A 67 -14.53 -9.26 -3.42
CA PRO A 67 -14.97 -10.56 -3.94
C PRO A 67 -14.17 -11.03 -5.15
N GLU A 68 -13.46 -10.11 -5.80
CA GLU A 68 -12.65 -10.44 -6.96
C GLU A 68 -11.19 -10.73 -6.58
N SER A 69 -10.91 -10.97 -5.29
CA SER A 69 -9.54 -11.23 -4.86
C SER A 69 -8.96 -12.46 -5.53
N LEU A 70 -7.64 -12.43 -5.70
CA LEU A 70 -6.90 -13.46 -6.40
C LEU A 70 -5.98 -14.18 -5.43
N PRO A 71 -5.69 -15.46 -5.67
CA PRO A 71 -4.67 -16.14 -4.87
C PRO A 71 -3.28 -15.58 -5.20
N ASP A 72 -2.37 -15.68 -4.24
CA ASP A 72 -1.00 -15.25 -4.46
C ASP A 72 -0.31 -16.25 -5.38
N ASN A 73 0.10 -15.75 -6.54
CA ASN A 73 0.78 -16.59 -7.54
C ASN A 73 2.21 -16.10 -7.78
N GLY A 74 2.82 -15.55 -6.73
CA GLY A 74 4.18 -15.07 -6.82
C GLY A 74 4.34 -13.58 -6.65
N ILE A 75 3.24 -12.84 -6.64
CA ILE A 75 3.35 -11.39 -6.54
C ILE A 75 3.87 -10.96 -5.17
N GLY A 76 3.58 -11.72 -4.12
CA GLY A 76 4.11 -11.42 -2.80
C GLY A 76 5.62 -11.52 -2.77
N ALA A 77 6.17 -12.56 -3.39
CA ALA A 77 7.62 -12.70 -3.48
C ALA A 77 8.21 -11.61 -4.36
N LEU A 78 7.53 -11.26 -5.43
CA LEU A 78 8.01 -10.22 -6.33
C LEU A 78 8.15 -8.89 -5.61
N LEU A 79 7.15 -8.53 -4.82
CA LEU A 79 7.15 -7.23 -4.13
C LEU A 79 8.09 -7.20 -2.91
N THR A 80 8.53 -8.36 -2.43
CA THR A 80 9.39 -8.45 -1.26
C THR A 80 10.77 -8.97 -1.60
N LYS A 81 11.16 -8.96 -2.86
CA LYS A 81 12.48 -9.38 -3.31
C LYS A 81 12.77 -10.83 -2.91
N GLY A 82 11.77 -11.66 -3.04
CA GLY A 82 11.91 -13.08 -2.82
C GLY A 82 11.59 -13.56 -1.41
N GLN A 83 11.34 -12.64 -0.48
CA GLN A 83 11.09 -13.04 0.90
C GLN A 83 9.67 -13.56 1.13
N GLY A 84 8.72 -13.09 0.31
CA GLY A 84 7.32 -13.40 0.55
C GLY A 84 6.71 -12.50 1.61
N ILE A 85 5.40 -12.54 1.70
CA ILE A 85 4.67 -11.72 2.67
C ILE A 85 4.76 -12.39 4.04
N GLN A 86 5.36 -11.69 4.99
CA GLN A 86 5.58 -12.23 6.32
C GLN A 86 4.47 -11.88 7.30
N GLN A 87 3.73 -10.83 7.01
CA GLN A 87 2.72 -10.33 7.94
C GLN A 87 1.55 -9.79 7.15
N VAL A 88 0.33 -10.12 7.58
CA VAL A 88 -0.89 -9.58 7.00
C VAL A 88 -1.69 -8.88 8.10
N PRO A 89 -2.48 -7.88 7.75
CA PRO A 89 -2.67 -7.31 6.41
C PRO A 89 -1.45 -6.49 5.97
N ALA A 90 -1.21 -6.45 4.67
CA ALA A 90 -0.09 -5.67 4.12
C ALA A 90 -0.56 -4.96 2.86
N LEU A 91 -0.13 -3.71 2.72
CA LEU A 91 -0.53 -2.89 1.57
C LEU A 91 0.72 -2.33 0.90
N PHE A 92 0.81 -2.57 -0.40
CA PHE A 92 1.88 -2.03 -1.24
C PHE A 92 1.29 -1.08 -2.26
N MET A 93 2.08 -0.10 -2.69
CA MET A 93 1.74 0.72 -3.85
C MET A 93 2.74 0.44 -4.96
N VAL A 94 2.23 0.38 -6.18
CA VAL A 94 3.03 0.03 -7.36
C VAL A 94 2.70 1.03 -8.45
N ASN A 95 3.73 1.59 -9.11
CA ASN A 95 3.48 2.53 -10.19
C ASN A 95 2.94 1.79 -11.42
N ARG A 96 2.33 2.55 -12.33
CA ARG A 96 1.69 1.93 -13.49
C ARG A 96 2.66 1.21 -14.39
N GLU A 97 3.90 1.71 -14.49
CA GLU A 97 4.93 1.04 -15.27
C GLU A 97 5.45 -0.22 -14.60
N GLN A 98 5.05 -0.44 -13.35
CA GLN A 98 5.46 -1.61 -12.57
C GLN A 98 6.97 -1.69 -12.38
N THR A 99 7.60 -0.53 -12.26
CA THR A 99 9.03 -0.44 -12.05
C THR A 99 9.39 -0.07 -10.63
N LYS A 100 8.41 0.44 -9.86
CA LYS A 100 8.64 0.87 -8.48
C LYS A 100 7.51 0.38 -7.60
N SER A 101 7.86 -0.02 -6.39
CA SER A 101 6.87 -0.41 -5.40
C SER A 101 7.36 -0.01 -4.02
N PHE A 102 6.41 0.29 -3.15
CA PHE A 102 6.70 0.66 -1.77
C PHE A 102 5.72 -0.04 -0.85
N LEU A 103 6.23 -0.48 0.31
CA LEU A 103 5.35 -0.95 1.37
C LEU A 103 4.70 0.28 2.02
N VAL A 104 3.37 0.33 1.97
CA VAL A 104 2.63 1.43 2.57
C VAL A 104 2.32 1.15 4.02
N SER A 105 1.82 -0.05 4.31
CA SER A 105 1.44 -0.39 5.67
C SER A 105 1.49 -1.88 5.89
N SER A 106 1.72 -2.27 7.13
CA SER A 106 1.71 -3.65 7.57
C SER A 106 0.99 -3.66 8.91
N GLY A 107 0.04 -4.60 9.08
CA GLY A 107 -0.84 -4.58 10.24
C GLY A 107 -1.97 -3.59 10.06
N VAL A 108 -2.68 -3.32 11.13
CA VAL A 108 -3.82 -2.39 11.10
C VAL A 108 -3.31 -0.96 11.24
N VAL A 109 -3.64 -0.13 10.26
CA VAL A 109 -3.22 1.26 10.22
C VAL A 109 -4.44 2.10 9.88
N ALA A 110 -4.60 3.23 10.56
CA ALA A 110 -5.74 4.12 10.34
C ALA A 110 -5.71 4.66 8.91
N LEU A 111 -6.90 4.92 8.38
CA LEU A 111 -7.03 5.38 7.00
C LEU A 111 -6.23 6.66 6.76
N GLU A 112 -6.28 7.61 7.68
CA GLU A 112 -5.55 8.87 7.51
C GLU A 112 -4.04 8.64 7.41
N ASP A 113 -3.53 7.69 8.19
CA ASP A 113 -2.11 7.38 8.14
C ASP A 113 -1.75 6.72 6.82
N ILE A 114 -2.62 5.83 6.34
CA ILE A 114 -2.40 5.20 5.04
C ILE A 114 -2.35 6.26 3.94
N LEU A 115 -3.30 7.18 3.95
CA LEU A 115 -3.37 8.24 2.95
C LEU A 115 -2.13 9.13 3.00
N SER A 116 -1.67 9.45 4.19
CA SER A 116 -0.47 10.26 4.35
C SER A 116 0.76 9.56 3.81
N ARG A 117 0.86 8.25 4.06
CA ARG A 117 2.00 7.48 3.56
C ARG A 117 1.98 7.38 2.05
N ILE A 118 0.79 7.17 1.47
CA ILE A 118 0.68 7.12 0.01
C ILE A 118 1.10 8.45 -0.60
N ALA A 119 0.62 9.55 -0.03
CA ALA A 119 0.96 10.87 -0.54
C ALA A 119 2.47 11.12 -0.46
N LEU A 120 3.06 10.74 0.67
CA LEU A 120 4.49 10.95 0.87
C LEU A 120 5.33 10.10 -0.07
N LEU A 121 5.00 8.81 -0.16
CA LEU A 121 5.74 7.89 -1.01
C LEU A 121 5.54 8.19 -2.48
N GLY A 122 4.33 8.57 -2.87
CA GLY A 122 4.02 8.79 -4.27
C GLY A 122 4.62 10.04 -4.86
N THR A 123 5.03 10.98 -4.02
CA THR A 123 5.62 12.23 -4.48
C THR A 123 7.13 12.26 -4.37
N LYS A 124 7.74 11.22 -3.81
CA LYS A 124 9.19 11.16 -3.66
C LYS A 124 9.84 10.72 -4.96
N GLU A 125 11.04 11.23 -5.20
CA GLU A 125 11.84 10.78 -6.32
C GLU A 125 12.29 9.35 -6.09
N PRO A 126 12.52 8.62 -7.18
CA PRO A 126 13.03 7.25 -7.03
C PRO A 126 14.30 7.24 -6.19
N GLY A 127 14.34 6.34 -5.22
CA GLY A 127 15.50 6.23 -4.36
C GLY A 127 15.55 7.19 -3.20
N ALA A 128 14.61 8.12 -3.12
CA ALA A 128 14.58 9.06 -2.01
C ALA A 128 14.15 8.35 -0.73
N SER A 129 14.69 8.82 0.38
CA SER A 129 14.38 8.22 1.67
C SER A 129 13.27 8.99 2.37
N LEU A 130 12.43 8.27 3.09
CA LEU A 130 11.45 8.90 3.97
C LEU A 130 12.12 9.58 5.15
N PHE A 131 13.35 9.23 5.44
CA PHE A 131 14.04 9.65 6.64
C PHE A 131 15.24 10.52 6.35
N GLY A 132 15.14 11.34 5.33
CA GLY A 132 16.10 12.41 5.20
C GLY A 132 17.32 12.12 4.36
N GLY A 133 17.14 11.57 3.21
CA GLY A 133 18.22 11.56 2.25
C GLY A 133 18.79 10.20 1.92
N GLU A 134 18.42 9.19 2.64
CA GLU A 134 18.87 7.86 2.31
C GLU A 134 17.99 7.22 1.27
N SER A 135 18.61 6.43 0.44
CA SER A 135 17.88 5.73 -0.58
C SER A 135 17.01 4.64 0.01
N LEU A 136 15.82 4.46 -0.55
CA LEU A 136 14.91 3.41 -0.13
C LEU A 136 15.10 2.13 -0.91
N LYS A 137 16.12 2.06 -1.75
CA LYS A 137 16.29 0.90 -2.61
C LYS A 137 16.35 -0.41 -1.84
N ASP A 138 16.77 -0.36 -0.59
CA ASP A 138 16.89 -1.56 0.21
C ASP A 138 16.04 -1.53 1.46
N THR A 139 15.34 -0.43 1.71
CA THR A 139 14.69 -0.25 2.98
C THR A 139 13.23 0.12 2.88
N ALA A 140 12.68 0.05 1.74
CA ALA A 140 11.24 0.29 1.65
C ALA A 140 10.52 -0.66 2.59
N TYR A 141 11.16 -1.73 2.92
CA TYR A 141 10.66 -2.74 3.82
C TYR A 141 11.72 -2.95 4.87
N PRO A 142 11.53 -2.49 6.02
CA PRO A 142 12.55 -2.57 7.05
C PRO A 142 12.89 -4.02 7.34
N SER A 143 12.96 -4.39 6.63
CA SER A 143 13.17 -5.09 6.53
C SER A 143 13.53 -5.53 5.79
N ALA A 144 13.40 -5.56 5.63
CA ALA A 144 13.46 -5.55 5.01
C ALA A 144 13.78 -5.26 4.53
N SER A 145 14.11 -5.15 4.57
CA SER A 145 14.32 -4.57 4.09
C SER A 145 14.33 -4.41 3.59
N ASN A 146 14.32 -4.45 3.36
CA ASN A 146 14.20 -4.14 2.83
C ASN A 146 13.85 -4.44 2.41
N PRO A 147 13.55 -4.87 2.52
CA PRO A 147 13.15 -5.18 2.07
C PRO A 147 12.69 -4.96 1.44
N LEU A 148 12.34 -5.08 1.36
CA LEU A 148 11.98 -4.89 0.40
C LEU A 148 12.85 -4.50 -0.21
N ASN A 149 13.64 -4.38 0.56
CA ASN A 149 14.38 -4.08 0.30
C ASN A 149 15.05 -4.20 0.43
N GLN A 150 15.58 -4.69 0.80
CA GLN A 150 16.19 -4.60 1.01
C GLN A 150 16.70 -4.75 0.76
N GLU A 151 17.09 -4.77 1.05
CA GLU A 151 17.47 -4.61 0.88
C GLU A 151 17.59 -4.54 0.53
#